data_bea1ce9a8dd2b7a9604dd08b19f17a51
#
_entry.id   bea1ce9a8dd2b7a9604dd08b19f17a51
#
_cell.length_a   1.000
_cell.length_b   1.000
_cell.length_c   1.000
_cell.angle_alpha   90.00
_cell.angle_beta   90.00
_cell.angle_gamma   90.00
#
_symmetry.space_group_name_H-M   'P 1'
#
loop_
_entity.id
_entity.type
_entity.pdbx_description
1 polymer ?
#
loop_
_entity_poly.entity_id
_entity_poly.type
_entity_poly.pdbx_seq_one_letter_code
_entity_poly.pdbx_strand_id
1 'polypeptide(L)'
;MNKTIVKLIERACRKGVAKAYSYSDYYGNPEHVEKYRVVVEGTEGDIWHLYHYGTLTATVSFGVETVEYGESRSDVDSIQTFIEELTGFTPELHYYPSKDLFTVVKNGKVVKQF
;
A
#
# COMPACT_ATOMS: atom_id res chain seq x y z
N MET A 1 6.25 4.94 10.10
CA MET A 1 4.79 4.74 9.90
C MET A 1 4.25 5.77 8.92
N ASN A 2 3.43 5.36 8.00
CA ASN A 2 2.79 6.24 7.03
C ASN A 2 1.43 6.71 7.57
N LYS A 3 1.39 7.94 8.10
CA LYS A 3 0.18 8.50 8.71
C LYS A 3 -0.97 8.67 7.71
N THR A 4 -0.65 8.92 6.46
CA THR A 4 -1.65 9.03 5.39
C THR A 4 -2.39 7.71 5.21
N ILE A 5 -1.66 6.60 5.18
CA ILE A 5 -2.26 5.27 5.03
C ILE A 5 -3.16 4.95 6.23
N VAL A 6 -2.74 5.27 7.46
CA VAL A 6 -3.57 5.07 8.66
C VAL A 6 -4.90 5.80 8.53
N LYS A 7 -4.87 7.07 8.11
CA LYS A 7 -6.09 7.86 7.92
C LYS A 7 -6.98 7.31 6.82
N LEU A 8 -6.40 6.81 5.74
CA LEU A 8 -7.16 6.21 4.64
C LEU A 8 -7.87 4.94 5.08
N ILE A 9 -7.22 4.11 5.89
CA ILE A 9 -7.84 2.91 6.45
C ILE A 9 -9.06 3.30 7.31
N GLU A 10 -8.92 4.30 8.18
CA GLU A 10 -10.01 4.79 9.01
C GLU A 10 -11.21 5.28 8.17
N ARG A 11 -10.93 6.04 7.11
CA ARG A 11 -11.98 6.54 6.21
C ARG A 11 -12.62 5.44 5.39
N ALA A 12 -11.82 4.52 4.85
CA ALA A 12 -12.31 3.42 4.03
C ALA A 12 -13.19 2.47 4.85
N CYS A 13 -12.88 2.29 6.13
CA CYS A 13 -13.71 1.49 7.04
C CYS A 13 -15.15 2.01 7.09
N ARG A 14 -15.35 3.32 6.94
CA ARG A 14 -16.69 3.94 6.99
C ARG A 14 -17.34 4.09 5.62
N LYS A 15 -16.54 4.32 4.57
CA LYS A 15 -17.04 4.71 3.24
C LYS A 15 -16.83 3.66 2.16
N GLY A 16 -16.08 2.61 2.45
CA GLY A 16 -15.72 1.58 1.47
C GLY A 16 -14.53 1.94 0.58
N VAL A 17 -14.22 3.21 0.42
CA VAL A 17 -13.08 3.70 -0.36
C VAL A 17 -12.58 5.02 0.21
N ALA A 18 -11.28 5.22 0.22
CA ALA A 18 -10.65 6.47 0.61
C ALA A 18 -9.45 6.76 -0.27
N LYS A 19 -9.25 8.02 -0.63
CA LYS A 19 -8.19 8.46 -1.54
C LYS A 19 -7.38 9.59 -0.94
N ALA A 20 -6.08 9.60 -1.21
CA ALA A 20 -5.19 10.71 -0.90
C ALA A 20 -4.53 11.18 -2.20
N TYR A 21 -4.42 12.48 -2.36
CA TYR A 21 -3.89 13.10 -3.57
C TYR A 21 -2.57 13.76 -3.28
N SER A 22 -1.66 13.73 -4.25
CA SER A 22 -0.49 14.58 -4.26
C SER A 22 -0.76 15.76 -5.19
N TYR A 23 -0.20 16.91 -4.81
CA TYR A 23 -0.24 18.10 -5.66
C TYR A 23 1.00 18.09 -6.56
N SER A 24 0.80 18.21 -7.86
CA SER A 24 1.89 18.34 -8.82
C SER A 24 1.69 19.59 -9.64
N ASP A 25 2.71 20.44 -9.67
CA ASP A 25 2.76 21.62 -10.53
C ASP A 25 3.75 21.34 -11.66
N TYR A 26 3.24 20.71 -12.70
CA TYR A 26 4.03 20.32 -13.85
C TYR A 26 3.72 21.26 -15.03
N TYR A 27 4.75 21.92 -15.57
CA TYR A 27 4.62 22.91 -16.66
C TYR A 27 3.68 24.08 -16.33
N GLY A 28 3.62 24.48 -15.07
CA GLY A 28 2.75 25.58 -14.65
C GLY A 28 1.26 25.25 -14.58
N ASN A 29 0.90 23.99 -14.76
CA ASN A 29 -0.47 23.51 -14.63
C ASN A 29 -0.58 22.64 -13.39
N PRO A 30 -1.13 23.16 -12.27
CA PRO A 30 -1.27 22.38 -11.06
C PRO A 30 -2.26 21.22 -11.27
N GLU A 31 -1.85 20.02 -10.88
CA GLU A 31 -2.69 18.83 -10.94
C GLU A 31 -2.74 18.14 -9.58
N HIS A 32 -3.92 17.64 -9.23
CA HIS A 32 -4.09 16.72 -8.11
C HIS A 32 -4.12 15.30 -8.66
N VAL A 33 -3.08 14.53 -8.34
CA VAL A 33 -2.95 13.15 -8.77
C VAL A 33 -3.25 12.23 -7.59
N GLU A 34 -4.09 11.22 -7.80
CA GLU A 34 -4.36 10.22 -6.78
C GLU A 34 -3.07 9.47 -6.44
N LYS A 35 -2.56 9.69 -5.23
CA LYS A 35 -1.34 9.02 -4.76
C LYS A 35 -1.64 7.66 -4.16
N TYR A 36 -2.59 7.62 -3.23
CA TYR A 36 -3.01 6.39 -2.57
C TYR A 36 -4.52 6.22 -2.63
N ARG A 37 -4.95 4.97 -2.75
CA ARG A 37 -6.35 4.61 -2.62
C ARG A 37 -6.44 3.34 -1.79
N VAL A 38 -7.32 3.33 -0.79
CA VAL A 38 -7.65 2.15 0.00
C VAL A 38 -9.09 1.78 -0.30
N VAL A 39 -9.32 0.54 -0.67
CA VAL A 39 -10.65 0.01 -1.02
C VAL A 39 -10.97 -1.15 -0.10
N VAL A 40 -12.20 -1.17 0.43
CA VAL A 40 -12.72 -2.27 1.24
C VAL A 40 -13.83 -2.93 0.47
N GLU A 41 -13.75 -4.24 0.32
CA GLU A 41 -14.73 -5.06 -0.39
C GLU A 41 -15.25 -6.18 0.51
N GLY A 42 -16.33 -6.83 0.06
CA GLY A 42 -16.99 -7.89 0.81
C GLY A 42 -18.13 -7.39 1.68
N THR A 43 -19.08 -8.26 1.99
CA THR A 43 -20.28 -7.94 2.76
C THR A 43 -19.98 -7.47 4.19
N GLU A 44 -18.85 -7.89 4.75
CA GLU A 44 -18.44 -7.53 6.12
C GLU A 44 -17.09 -6.79 6.17
N GLY A 45 -16.61 -6.29 5.02
CA GLY A 45 -15.33 -5.59 4.98
C GLY A 45 -14.13 -6.51 5.14
N ASP A 46 -14.18 -7.70 4.53
CA ASP A 46 -13.18 -8.75 4.71
C ASP A 46 -11.96 -8.62 3.80
N ILE A 47 -12.08 -7.84 2.73
CA ILE A 47 -11.04 -7.73 1.71
C ILE A 47 -10.63 -6.27 1.56
N TRP A 48 -9.33 -6.00 1.75
CA TRP A 48 -8.76 -4.67 1.68
C TRP A 48 -7.70 -4.60 0.59
N HIS A 49 -7.72 -3.52 -0.18
CA HIS A 49 -6.74 -3.28 -1.25
C HIS A 49 -6.06 -1.94 -1.07
N LEU A 50 -4.74 -1.91 -1.30
CA LEU A 50 -3.96 -0.68 -1.33
C LEU A 50 -3.46 -0.45 -2.74
N TYR A 51 -3.75 0.74 -3.28
CA TYR A 51 -3.23 1.21 -4.57
C TYR A 51 -2.29 2.39 -4.35
N HIS A 52 -1.20 2.41 -5.11
CA HIS A 52 -0.24 3.52 -5.13
C HIS A 52 -0.09 3.96 -6.58
N TYR A 53 -0.48 5.20 -6.87
CA TYR A 53 -0.56 5.74 -8.24
C TYR A 53 -1.28 4.79 -9.20
N GLY A 54 -2.40 4.25 -8.75
CA GLY A 54 -3.22 3.35 -9.57
C GLY A 54 -2.75 1.90 -9.64
N THR A 55 -1.59 1.57 -9.09
CA THR A 55 -1.07 0.21 -9.08
C THR A 55 -1.45 -0.50 -7.79
N LEU A 56 -2.05 -1.68 -7.88
CA LEU A 56 -2.35 -2.50 -6.71
C LEU A 56 -1.03 -3.01 -6.10
N THR A 57 -0.75 -2.60 -4.86
CA THR A 57 0.49 -2.97 -4.18
C THR A 57 0.31 -4.01 -3.09
N ALA A 58 -0.84 -4.02 -2.43
CA ALA A 58 -1.09 -4.99 -1.35
C ALA A 58 -2.58 -5.30 -1.22
N THR A 59 -2.87 -6.52 -0.79
CA THR A 59 -4.21 -6.98 -0.49
C THR A 59 -4.18 -7.69 0.86
N VAL A 60 -5.19 -7.44 1.70
CA VAL A 60 -5.44 -8.22 2.92
C VAL A 60 -6.81 -8.84 2.77
N SER A 61 -6.86 -10.17 2.66
CA SER A 61 -8.09 -10.92 2.46
C SER A 61 -8.29 -11.86 3.63
N PHE A 62 -9.36 -11.67 4.40
CA PHE A 62 -9.66 -12.46 5.60
C PHE A 62 -8.46 -12.57 6.54
N GLY A 63 -7.77 -11.44 6.76
CA GLY A 63 -6.61 -11.36 7.64
C GLY A 63 -5.30 -11.90 7.07
N VAL A 64 -5.30 -12.32 5.80
CA VAL A 64 -4.09 -12.82 5.11
C VAL A 64 -3.60 -11.79 4.13
N GLU A 65 -2.33 -11.38 4.30
CA GLU A 65 -1.69 -10.37 3.47
C GLU A 65 -1.08 -10.97 2.21
N THR A 66 -1.12 -10.19 1.12
CA THR A 66 -0.40 -10.49 -0.12
C THR A 66 0.21 -9.19 -0.62
N VAL A 67 1.52 -9.19 -0.86
CA VAL A 67 2.21 -8.10 -1.54
C VAL A 67 2.08 -8.34 -3.04
N GLU A 68 1.39 -7.43 -3.73
CA GLU A 68 1.09 -7.59 -5.14
C GLU A 68 2.14 -6.96 -6.05
N TYR A 69 2.74 -5.85 -5.61
CA TYR A 69 3.76 -5.13 -6.37
C TYR A 69 4.48 -4.12 -5.50
N GLY A 70 5.75 -3.88 -5.80
CA GLY A 70 6.53 -2.81 -5.17
C GLY A 70 7.71 -2.42 -6.06
N GLU A 71 8.08 -1.13 -6.04
CA GLU A 71 9.15 -0.58 -6.88
C GLU A 71 9.90 0.60 -6.24
N SER A 72 9.61 0.90 -4.97
CA SER A 72 10.20 2.07 -4.32
C SER A 72 10.22 1.93 -2.80
N ARG A 73 10.94 2.84 -2.14
CA ARG A 73 10.92 2.94 -0.67
C ARG A 73 9.56 3.41 -0.16
N SER A 74 8.86 4.22 -0.93
CA SER A 74 7.49 4.61 -0.59
C SER A 74 6.56 3.40 -0.54
N ASP A 75 6.77 2.42 -1.41
CA ASP A 75 6.01 1.18 -1.38
C ASP A 75 6.34 0.36 -0.14
N VAL A 76 7.61 0.26 0.25
CA VAL A 76 7.98 -0.42 1.50
C VAL A 76 7.20 0.18 2.67
N ASP A 77 7.26 1.50 2.84
CA ASP A 77 6.63 2.18 3.96
C ASP A 77 5.10 2.06 3.94
N SER A 78 4.48 2.31 2.79
CA SER A 78 3.02 2.28 2.67
C SER A 78 2.45 0.86 2.82
N ILE A 79 3.08 -0.14 2.23
CA ILE A 79 2.66 -1.53 2.33
C ILE A 79 2.82 -2.04 3.77
N GLN A 80 3.95 -1.74 4.41
CA GLN A 80 4.19 -2.15 5.81
C GLN A 80 3.14 -1.56 6.73
N THR A 81 2.85 -0.27 6.61
CA THR A 81 1.83 0.40 7.43
C THR A 81 0.45 -0.20 7.19
N PHE A 82 0.09 -0.41 5.92
CA PHE A 82 -1.21 -0.97 5.54
C PHE A 82 -1.42 -2.37 6.15
N ILE A 83 -0.45 -3.26 5.98
CA ILE A 83 -0.55 -4.63 6.48
C ILE A 83 -0.52 -4.65 8.02
N GLU A 84 0.37 -3.88 8.64
CA GLU A 84 0.47 -3.82 10.09
C GLU A 84 -0.82 -3.32 10.75
N GLU A 85 -1.43 -2.26 10.20
CA GLU A 85 -2.69 -1.73 10.73
C GLU A 85 -3.84 -2.74 10.63
N LEU A 86 -3.87 -3.55 9.56
CA LEU A 86 -4.96 -4.48 9.33
C LEU A 86 -4.75 -5.85 9.97
N THR A 87 -3.51 -6.27 10.19
CA THR A 87 -3.20 -7.62 10.67
C THR A 87 -2.44 -7.66 12.00
N GLY A 88 -1.82 -6.54 12.40
CA GLY A 88 -0.92 -6.49 13.55
C GLY A 88 0.47 -7.05 13.26
N PHE A 89 0.74 -7.46 12.04
CA PHE A 89 2.00 -8.07 11.60
C PHE A 89 2.69 -7.14 10.60
N THR A 90 3.99 -6.88 10.81
CA THR A 90 4.78 -6.05 9.89
C THR A 90 5.55 -6.96 8.94
N PRO A 91 5.27 -6.93 7.62
CA PRO A 91 6.02 -7.74 6.67
C PRO A 91 7.45 -7.23 6.51
N GLU A 92 8.38 -8.14 6.23
CA GLU A 92 9.75 -7.74 5.91
C GLU A 92 9.84 -7.47 4.42
N LEU A 93 10.10 -6.21 4.07
CA LEU A 93 10.20 -5.73 2.69
C LEU A 93 11.50 -4.95 2.54
N HIS A 94 12.18 -5.11 1.42
CA HIS A 94 13.41 -4.38 1.11
C HIS A 94 13.36 -3.84 -0.31
N TYR A 95 13.86 -2.62 -0.48
CA TYR A 95 14.05 -2.05 -1.80
C TYR A 95 15.52 -1.67 -1.99
N TYR A 96 16.10 -2.13 -3.10
CA TYR A 96 17.50 -1.90 -3.46
C TYR A 96 17.55 -1.03 -4.72
N PRO A 97 17.71 0.32 -4.57
CA PRO A 97 17.66 1.24 -5.72
C PRO A 97 18.70 0.95 -6.80
N SER A 98 19.92 0.57 -6.39
CA SER A 98 21.02 0.27 -7.34
C SER A 98 20.73 -0.95 -8.22
N LYS A 99 19.84 -1.83 -7.79
CA LYS A 99 19.46 -3.05 -8.51
C LYS A 99 18.05 -2.98 -9.07
N ASP A 100 17.32 -1.88 -8.76
CA ASP A 100 15.90 -1.75 -9.08
C ASP A 100 15.12 -3.00 -8.65
N LEU A 101 15.35 -3.44 -7.41
CA LEU A 101 14.84 -4.70 -6.88
C LEU A 101 14.04 -4.48 -5.60
N PHE A 102 12.82 -4.98 -5.60
CA PHE A 102 11.95 -5.01 -4.42
C PHE A 102 11.76 -6.46 -3.99
N THR A 103 12.00 -6.77 -2.72
CA THR A 103 11.89 -8.13 -2.20
C THR A 103 10.92 -8.24 -1.04
N VAL A 104 10.21 -9.36 -0.98
CA VAL A 104 9.38 -9.78 0.14
C VAL A 104 10.06 -10.97 0.79
N VAL A 105 10.33 -10.87 2.10
CA VAL A 105 11.08 -11.89 2.84
C VAL A 105 10.15 -12.53 3.89
N LYS A 106 10.13 -13.84 3.95
CA LYS A 106 9.44 -14.62 5.00
C LYS A 106 10.37 -15.69 5.55
N ASN A 107 10.50 -15.71 6.87
CA ASN A 107 11.35 -16.69 7.56
C ASN A 107 12.80 -16.69 7.04
N GLY A 108 13.35 -15.49 6.76
CA GLY A 108 14.71 -15.34 6.28
C GLY A 108 14.91 -15.67 4.80
N LYS A 109 13.85 -15.95 4.05
CA LYS A 109 13.92 -16.31 2.64
C LYS A 109 13.15 -15.33 1.78
N VAL A 110 13.73 -14.93 0.64
CA VAL A 110 13.01 -14.13 -0.35
C VAL A 110 11.95 -15.03 -1.00
N VAL A 111 10.69 -14.69 -0.79
CA VAL A 111 9.56 -15.46 -1.34
C VAL A 111 8.95 -14.80 -2.57
N LYS A 112 9.24 -13.53 -2.79
CA LYS A 112 8.72 -12.77 -3.92
C LYS A 112 9.67 -11.62 -4.25
N GLN A 113 9.79 -11.30 -5.52
CA GLN A 113 10.56 -10.14 -5.95
C GLN A 113 9.95 -9.51 -7.20
N PHE A 114 10.16 -8.20 -7.32
CA PHE A 114 9.65 -7.41 -8.43
C PHE A 114 10.74 -6.56 -9.07
#